data_52b254ed580bfb6ab0bc973621e030a2
#
_entry.id   52b254ed580bfb6ab0bc973621e030a2
#
_cell.length_a   1.000
_cell.length_b   1.000
_cell.length_c   1.000
_cell.angle_alpha   90.00
_cell.angle_beta   90.00
_cell.angle_gamma   90.00
#
_symmetry.space_group_name_H-M   'P 1'
#
loop_
_entity.id
_entity.type
_entity.pdbx_description
1 polymer ?
#
loop_
_entity_poly.entity_id
_entity_poly.type
_entity_poly.pdbx_seq_one_letter_code
_entity_poly.pdbx_strand_id
1 'polypeptide(L)'
;PRLFEVGIPVLGICYGAQLMAHLLGGKVVPAEKAEYGRTELRVLDDSDLFAGLNPQLICWMSHSDVILEPPPKGFKVTARTANAPVAAMSDPQRKLFAVLFHPEVSHTPWGIEIIRNFVYRWCGCRPTWTPRNFVEATVDAIRQRVGKERVLCALSGGVDSATTAALVHRAVGDQLVCIFVNHGFLRKGEAERVVHTFRELLSVNLIYVDASQRFLKRLRGVTDPEEKRKVIGEEFVRVFEEEARQLGRIRFLAQGTLYPDVIESGTRHAARIKTHHNVGGLPADMQFELLEPLRYLFKDEVREVAEELGLPPEIAWRHPFPGPGLAIRILGEVTEERLNLLREADAIVMDEIRRAGLYRQVWQAFAVLLPLRSTGVKGDRRTYGYTVAVRVVTSEDGMTADWARLPDTVLERIANRICSEVPDINRVVYDITSKPPATIEWE
;
A
#
# COMPACT_ATOMS: atom_id res chain seq x y z
N PRO A 1 -34.71 3.99 -1.58
CA PRO A 1 -35.72 3.74 -0.50
C PRO A 1 -35.72 2.30 -0.01
N ARG A 2 -35.74 1.29 -0.90
CA ARG A 2 -35.86 -0.14 -0.51
C ARG A 2 -34.84 -0.62 0.51
N LEU A 3 -33.60 -0.09 0.51
CA LEU A 3 -32.56 -0.46 1.47
C LEU A 3 -33.01 -0.19 2.92
N PHE A 4 -33.75 0.90 3.16
CA PHE A 4 -34.19 1.29 4.50
C PHE A 4 -35.43 0.50 5.00
N GLU A 5 -36.02 -0.32 4.14
CA GLU A 5 -37.21 -1.15 4.41
C GLU A 5 -36.86 -2.63 4.64
N VAL A 6 -35.62 -3.03 4.35
CA VAL A 6 -35.16 -4.46 4.42
C VAL A 6 -34.98 -4.93 5.86
N GLY A 7 -34.93 -4.02 6.85
CA GLY A 7 -34.79 -4.38 8.27
C GLY A 7 -33.36 -4.72 8.71
N ILE A 8 -32.36 -4.52 7.85
CA ILE A 8 -30.95 -4.63 8.21
C ILE A 8 -30.46 -3.29 8.80
N PRO A 9 -29.45 -3.30 9.71
CA PRO A 9 -28.83 -2.08 10.16
C PRO A 9 -28.14 -1.33 9.01
N VAL A 10 -28.35 -0.01 8.93
CA VAL A 10 -27.75 0.85 7.90
C VAL A 10 -27.08 2.05 8.57
N LEU A 11 -25.81 2.29 8.24
CA LEU A 11 -25.07 3.51 8.60
C LEU A 11 -24.85 4.36 7.34
N GLY A 12 -25.48 5.53 7.29
CA GLY A 12 -25.24 6.54 6.26
C GLY A 12 -24.07 7.45 6.67
N ILE A 13 -23.03 7.55 5.84
CA ILE A 13 -21.87 8.41 6.07
C ILE A 13 -21.86 9.55 5.06
N CYS A 14 -21.72 10.79 5.51
CA CYS A 14 -21.65 12.02 4.72
C CYS A 14 -22.81 12.09 3.69
N TYR A 15 -22.56 11.90 2.41
CA TYR A 15 -23.60 11.84 1.38
C TYR A 15 -24.65 10.77 1.68
N GLY A 16 -24.26 9.64 2.27
CA GLY A 16 -25.20 8.59 2.71
C GLY A 16 -26.16 9.07 3.80
N ALA A 17 -25.72 9.94 4.71
CA ALA A 17 -26.56 10.58 5.71
C ALA A 17 -27.57 11.55 5.07
N GLN A 18 -27.09 12.39 4.15
CA GLN A 18 -27.95 13.34 3.40
C GLN A 18 -28.99 12.60 2.56
N LEU A 19 -28.58 11.56 1.86
CA LEU A 19 -29.48 10.71 1.07
C LEU A 19 -30.55 10.04 1.94
N MET A 20 -30.15 9.49 3.08
CA MET A 20 -31.07 8.88 4.06
C MET A 20 -32.08 9.93 4.56
N ALA A 21 -31.60 11.11 4.97
CA ALA A 21 -32.47 12.18 5.40
C ALA A 21 -33.47 12.61 4.32
N HIS A 22 -32.99 12.86 3.10
CA HIS A 22 -33.82 13.28 1.96
C HIS A 22 -34.90 12.25 1.62
N LEU A 23 -34.52 10.97 1.47
CA LEU A 23 -35.44 9.90 1.08
C LEU A 23 -36.49 9.55 2.14
N LEU A 24 -36.21 9.87 3.40
CA LEU A 24 -37.12 9.62 4.54
C LEU A 24 -37.91 10.87 4.97
N GLY A 25 -37.89 11.93 4.18
CA GLY A 25 -38.73 13.12 4.35
C GLY A 25 -38.11 14.26 5.17
N GLY A 26 -36.81 14.21 5.44
CA GLY A 26 -36.05 15.31 6.02
C GLY A 26 -35.65 16.36 4.96
N LYS A 27 -35.13 17.50 5.43
CA LYS A 27 -34.65 18.57 4.57
C LYS A 27 -33.12 18.60 4.53
N VAL A 28 -32.57 18.56 3.30
CA VAL A 28 -31.15 18.79 3.03
C VAL A 28 -31.02 20.06 2.22
N VAL A 29 -30.21 20.99 2.66
CA VAL A 29 -30.03 22.32 2.03
C VAL A 29 -28.56 22.72 2.02
N PRO A 30 -28.13 23.61 1.10
CA PRO A 30 -26.81 24.21 1.19
C PRO A 30 -26.59 24.85 2.56
N ALA A 31 -25.46 24.61 3.17
CA ALA A 31 -25.08 25.22 4.44
C ALA A 31 -24.77 26.71 4.24
N GLU A 32 -25.10 27.55 5.23
CA GLU A 32 -24.63 28.94 5.24
C GLU A 32 -23.09 29.00 5.29
N LYS A 33 -22.49 28.05 6.00
CA LYS A 33 -21.04 27.87 6.08
C LYS A 33 -20.72 26.39 5.96
N ALA A 34 -20.06 26.02 4.86
CA ALA A 34 -19.55 24.69 4.62
C ALA A 34 -18.49 24.29 5.68
N GLU A 35 -18.42 23.00 5.99
CA GLU A 35 -17.43 22.45 6.92
C GLU A 35 -16.47 21.51 6.18
N TYR A 36 -15.18 21.86 6.23
CA TYR A 36 -14.09 21.07 5.68
C TYR A 36 -12.97 20.91 6.70
N GLY A 37 -12.51 19.67 6.89
CA GLY A 37 -11.41 19.37 7.78
C GLY A 37 -11.83 19.14 9.23
N ARG A 38 -10.91 19.41 10.15
CA ARG A 38 -11.07 19.17 11.58
C ARG A 38 -12.16 20.06 12.19
N THR A 39 -13.19 19.44 12.77
CA THR A 39 -14.36 20.11 13.34
C THR A 39 -14.69 19.54 14.72
N GLU A 40 -15.13 20.40 15.63
CA GLU A 40 -15.61 19.98 16.95
C GLU A 40 -17.03 19.42 16.85
N LEU A 41 -17.24 18.22 17.36
CA LEU A 41 -18.51 17.51 17.41
C LEU A 41 -19.01 17.46 18.84
N ARG A 42 -20.22 17.95 19.07
CA ARG A 42 -20.93 17.82 20.35
C ARG A 42 -21.89 16.65 20.28
N VAL A 43 -21.63 15.61 21.06
CA VAL A 43 -22.54 14.49 21.28
C VAL A 43 -23.69 14.90 22.18
N LEU A 44 -24.91 14.58 21.77
CA LEU A 44 -26.16 14.88 22.50
C LEU A 44 -26.78 13.62 23.11
N ASP A 45 -26.48 12.48 22.54
CA ASP A 45 -26.94 11.15 22.94
C ASP A 45 -25.85 10.12 22.75
N ASP A 46 -25.44 9.51 23.83
CA ASP A 46 -24.35 8.50 23.88
C ASP A 46 -24.87 7.06 23.96
N SER A 47 -26.17 6.84 23.70
CA SER A 47 -26.77 5.51 23.83
C SER A 47 -26.47 4.59 22.64
N ASP A 48 -26.22 5.14 21.46
CA ASP A 48 -26.09 4.42 20.20
C ASP A 48 -24.65 4.33 19.67
N LEU A 49 -24.37 5.08 18.59
CA LEU A 49 -23.05 5.10 17.92
C LEU A 49 -21.95 5.69 18.83
N PHE A 50 -22.32 6.58 19.72
CA PHE A 50 -21.41 7.30 20.60
C PHE A 50 -21.27 6.66 22.00
N ALA A 51 -21.77 5.44 22.17
CA ALA A 51 -21.72 4.76 23.46
C ALA A 51 -20.29 4.58 23.98
N GLY A 52 -20.05 5.07 25.20
CA GLY A 52 -18.74 5.03 25.85
C GLY A 52 -17.76 6.11 25.38
N LEU A 53 -18.21 7.06 24.57
CA LEU A 53 -17.38 8.17 24.09
C LEU A 53 -17.65 9.47 24.89
N ASN A 54 -16.69 10.38 24.83
CA ASN A 54 -16.83 11.70 25.46
C ASN A 54 -17.89 12.56 24.76
N PRO A 55 -18.55 13.51 25.49
CA PRO A 55 -19.54 14.38 24.90
C PRO A 55 -18.97 15.40 23.89
N GLN A 56 -17.66 15.61 23.87
CA GLN A 56 -16.97 16.47 22.95
C GLN A 56 -15.90 15.65 22.21
N LEU A 57 -16.01 15.59 20.89
CA LEU A 57 -15.11 14.84 20.02
C LEU A 57 -14.57 15.75 18.92
N ILE A 58 -13.54 15.29 18.25
CA ILE A 58 -13.07 15.85 16.99
C ILE A 58 -13.47 14.91 15.88
N CYS A 59 -13.99 15.44 14.78
CA CYS A 59 -14.32 14.69 13.57
C CYS A 59 -13.81 15.41 12.32
N TRP A 60 -13.78 14.69 11.23
CA TRP A 60 -13.42 15.22 9.91
C TRP A 60 -14.68 15.44 9.08
N MET A 61 -14.95 16.70 8.74
CA MET A 61 -16.05 17.10 7.87
C MET A 61 -15.58 17.32 6.44
N SER A 62 -16.48 17.07 5.48
CA SER A 62 -16.25 17.34 4.05
C SER A 62 -17.58 17.52 3.33
N HIS A 63 -18.31 18.59 3.65
CA HIS A 63 -19.63 18.82 3.06
C HIS A 63 -19.95 20.31 2.89
N SER A 64 -20.78 20.60 1.89
CA SER A 64 -21.40 21.91 1.63
C SER A 64 -22.90 21.95 1.94
N ASP A 65 -23.52 20.78 2.11
CA ASP A 65 -24.96 20.67 2.42
C ASP A 65 -25.15 20.11 3.82
N VAL A 66 -26.22 20.56 4.50
CA VAL A 66 -26.57 20.15 5.86
C VAL A 66 -27.98 19.59 5.93
N ILE A 67 -28.20 18.73 6.91
CA ILE A 67 -29.50 18.21 7.28
C ILE A 67 -30.09 19.20 8.31
N LEU A 68 -31.28 19.70 8.05
CA LEU A 68 -31.97 20.62 8.97
C LEU A 68 -32.77 19.87 10.06
N GLU A 69 -33.00 20.55 11.20
CA GLU A 69 -34.00 20.14 12.18
C GLU A 69 -35.41 20.59 11.74
N PRO A 70 -36.45 19.80 12.04
CA PRO A 70 -36.39 18.48 12.64
C PRO A 70 -35.81 17.40 11.67
N PRO A 71 -35.14 16.35 12.18
CA PRO A 71 -34.72 15.23 11.38
C PRO A 71 -35.97 14.47 10.84
N PRO A 72 -35.80 13.51 9.92
CA PRO A 72 -36.90 12.67 9.45
C PRO A 72 -37.68 12.02 10.61
N LYS A 73 -38.96 11.78 10.41
CA LYS A 73 -39.82 11.15 11.42
C LYS A 73 -39.23 9.83 11.93
N GLY A 74 -39.14 9.70 13.25
CA GLY A 74 -38.54 8.52 13.92
C GLY A 74 -37.08 8.68 14.31
N PHE A 75 -36.38 9.64 13.70
CA PHE A 75 -35.00 9.94 14.06
C PHE A 75 -34.91 10.92 15.24
N LYS A 76 -33.88 10.72 16.06
CA LYS A 76 -33.38 11.69 17.06
C LYS A 76 -32.02 12.22 16.59
N VAL A 77 -31.75 13.49 16.88
CA VAL A 77 -30.42 14.07 16.67
C VAL A 77 -29.50 13.58 17.77
N THR A 78 -28.38 12.94 17.40
CA THR A 78 -27.43 12.36 18.36
C THR A 78 -26.13 13.15 18.49
N ALA A 79 -25.80 13.99 17.49
CA ALA A 79 -24.69 14.94 17.58
C ALA A 79 -24.91 16.16 16.68
N ARG A 80 -24.22 17.27 16.99
CA ARG A 80 -24.19 18.50 16.21
C ARG A 80 -22.79 19.11 16.16
N THR A 81 -22.57 19.99 15.19
CA THR A 81 -21.44 20.93 15.16
C THR A 81 -21.93 22.36 15.25
N ALA A 82 -21.02 23.32 15.11
CA ALA A 82 -21.41 24.74 15.10
C ALA A 82 -22.26 25.11 13.86
N ASN A 83 -22.03 24.45 12.71
CA ASN A 83 -22.69 24.77 11.42
C ASN A 83 -23.61 23.65 10.90
N ALA A 84 -23.57 22.45 11.48
CA ALA A 84 -24.44 21.34 11.15
C ALA A 84 -25.34 20.99 12.34
N PRO A 85 -26.63 21.43 12.35
CA PRO A 85 -27.57 21.15 13.44
C PRO A 85 -27.82 19.64 13.59
N VAL A 86 -27.75 18.88 12.52
CA VAL A 86 -27.84 17.41 12.51
C VAL A 86 -26.55 16.85 11.95
N ALA A 87 -25.51 16.76 12.79
CA ALA A 87 -24.25 16.12 12.41
C ALA A 87 -24.29 14.59 12.57
N ALA A 88 -25.19 14.09 13.42
CA ALA A 88 -25.54 12.68 13.50
C ALA A 88 -27.01 12.52 13.95
N MET A 89 -27.64 11.46 13.44
CA MET A 89 -29.02 11.09 13.81
C MET A 89 -29.18 9.58 13.83
N SER A 90 -30.12 9.08 14.64
CA SER A 90 -30.43 7.65 14.73
C SER A 90 -31.91 7.37 14.87
N ASP A 91 -32.34 6.25 14.28
CA ASP A 91 -33.63 5.59 14.54
C ASP A 91 -33.36 4.13 14.92
N PRO A 92 -33.17 3.86 16.22
CA PRO A 92 -32.85 2.52 16.70
C PRO A 92 -33.91 1.46 16.39
N GLN A 93 -35.20 1.88 16.28
CA GLN A 93 -36.30 0.94 16.00
C GLN A 93 -36.17 0.36 14.59
N ARG A 94 -35.81 1.20 13.61
CA ARG A 94 -35.57 0.79 12.23
C ARG A 94 -34.12 0.39 11.98
N LYS A 95 -33.23 0.49 12.97
CA LYS A 95 -31.77 0.26 12.90
C LYS A 95 -31.09 1.15 11.85
N LEU A 96 -31.56 2.40 11.74
CA LEU A 96 -31.02 3.37 10.80
C LEU A 96 -30.19 4.43 11.56
N PHE A 97 -28.96 4.63 11.11
CA PHE A 97 -27.99 5.53 11.72
C PHE A 97 -27.35 6.40 10.64
N ALA A 98 -27.04 7.63 10.98
CA ALA A 98 -26.38 8.53 10.03
C ALA A 98 -25.41 9.46 10.74
N VAL A 99 -24.28 9.70 10.11
CA VAL A 99 -23.26 10.67 10.52
C VAL A 99 -22.87 11.52 9.30
N LEU A 100 -22.77 12.84 9.46
CA LEU A 100 -22.43 13.75 8.38
C LEU A 100 -20.90 13.89 8.21
N PHE A 101 -20.13 13.52 9.21
CA PHE A 101 -18.67 13.44 9.19
C PHE A 101 -18.19 12.07 8.72
N HIS A 102 -16.89 11.94 8.53
CA HIS A 102 -16.22 10.74 8.08
C HIS A 102 -15.58 9.97 9.26
N PRO A 103 -16.22 8.95 9.82
CA PRO A 103 -15.65 8.14 10.90
C PRO A 103 -14.58 7.18 10.40
N GLU A 104 -14.53 6.89 9.10
CA GLU A 104 -13.62 5.94 8.46
C GLU A 104 -12.21 6.50 8.25
N VAL A 105 -12.03 7.83 8.37
CA VAL A 105 -10.72 8.44 8.15
C VAL A 105 -9.95 8.60 9.46
N SER A 106 -8.63 8.50 9.40
CA SER A 106 -7.70 8.66 10.54
C SER A 106 -7.81 10.02 11.25
N HIS A 107 -8.27 11.05 10.53
CA HIS A 107 -8.49 12.39 11.05
C HIS A 107 -9.71 12.50 11.99
N THR A 108 -10.52 11.45 12.12
CA THR A 108 -11.55 11.29 13.15
C THR A 108 -11.04 10.33 14.23
N PRO A 109 -10.41 10.83 15.33
CA PRO A 109 -9.67 9.97 16.27
C PRO A 109 -10.51 8.84 16.90
N TRP A 110 -11.81 9.07 17.09
CA TRP A 110 -12.76 8.10 17.67
C TRP A 110 -13.64 7.41 16.62
N GLY A 111 -13.27 7.52 15.35
CA GLY A 111 -14.07 6.98 14.25
C GLY A 111 -14.20 5.46 14.29
N ILE A 112 -13.13 4.75 14.66
CA ILE A 112 -13.15 3.29 14.82
C ILE A 112 -14.12 2.86 15.91
N GLU A 113 -14.19 3.56 17.04
CA GLU A 113 -15.11 3.24 18.13
C GLU A 113 -16.56 3.45 17.70
N ILE A 114 -16.85 4.50 16.94
CA ILE A 114 -18.18 4.77 16.37
C ILE A 114 -18.58 3.63 15.42
N ILE A 115 -17.69 3.23 14.51
CA ILE A 115 -17.93 2.10 13.60
C ILE A 115 -18.06 0.79 14.37
N ARG A 116 -17.24 0.57 15.40
CA ARG A 116 -17.30 -0.61 16.29
C ARG A 116 -18.64 -0.70 17.00
N ASN A 117 -19.17 0.42 17.52
CA ASN A 117 -20.49 0.45 18.14
C ASN A 117 -21.59 0.06 17.13
N PHE A 118 -21.51 0.54 15.88
CA PHE A 118 -22.45 0.14 14.85
C PHE A 118 -22.35 -1.35 14.53
N VAL A 119 -21.15 -1.84 14.22
CA VAL A 119 -20.90 -3.22 13.75
C VAL A 119 -21.24 -4.26 14.82
N TYR A 120 -20.83 -4.02 16.08
CA TYR A 120 -21.01 -5.03 17.12
C TYR A 120 -22.35 -4.91 17.85
N ARG A 121 -22.81 -3.69 18.16
CA ARG A 121 -24.04 -3.52 18.95
C ARG A 121 -25.30 -3.57 18.09
N TRP A 122 -25.24 -3.03 16.87
CA TRP A 122 -26.42 -2.92 16.00
C TRP A 122 -26.47 -3.99 14.92
N CYS A 123 -25.35 -4.31 14.27
CA CYS A 123 -25.30 -5.39 13.30
C CYS A 123 -25.17 -6.77 13.98
N GLY A 124 -24.74 -6.84 15.24
CA GLY A 124 -24.55 -8.10 15.95
C GLY A 124 -23.40 -8.93 15.38
N CYS A 125 -22.49 -8.31 14.63
CA CYS A 125 -21.32 -8.99 14.09
C CYS A 125 -20.42 -9.50 15.20
N ARG A 126 -19.80 -10.65 15.00
CA ARG A 126 -18.77 -11.18 15.89
C ARG A 126 -17.40 -10.95 15.25
N PRO A 127 -16.35 -10.63 16.04
CA PRO A 127 -15.00 -10.47 15.52
C PRO A 127 -14.39 -11.85 15.23
N THR A 128 -14.83 -12.47 14.13
CA THR A 128 -14.39 -13.80 13.71
C THR A 128 -13.19 -13.76 12.79
N TRP A 129 -12.92 -12.60 12.17
CA TRP A 129 -11.73 -12.43 11.36
C TRP A 129 -10.50 -12.23 12.26
N THR A 130 -9.54 -13.11 12.09
CA THR A 130 -8.19 -12.98 12.64
C THR A 130 -7.22 -13.47 11.57
N PRO A 131 -5.94 -12.99 11.54
CA PRO A 131 -4.94 -13.48 10.60
C PRO A 131 -4.86 -15.02 10.61
N ARG A 132 -4.90 -15.64 11.78
CA ARG A 132 -4.87 -17.09 11.94
C ARG A 132 -6.07 -17.79 11.29
N ASN A 133 -7.29 -17.34 11.59
CA ASN A 133 -8.49 -17.93 11.01
C ASN A 133 -8.52 -17.75 9.48
N PHE A 134 -8.06 -16.59 9.00
CA PHE A 134 -7.91 -16.34 7.58
C PHE A 134 -6.92 -17.30 6.92
N VAL A 135 -5.75 -17.49 7.54
CA VAL A 135 -4.74 -18.44 7.05
C VAL A 135 -5.30 -19.86 6.97
N GLU A 136 -5.92 -20.34 8.03
CA GLU A 136 -6.49 -21.70 8.09
C GLU A 136 -7.56 -21.89 6.99
N ALA A 137 -8.53 -20.98 6.89
CA ALA A 137 -9.59 -21.06 5.89
C ALA A 137 -9.06 -20.96 4.45
N THR A 138 -8.08 -20.07 4.23
CA THR A 138 -7.49 -19.86 2.90
C THR A 138 -6.65 -21.07 2.48
N VAL A 139 -5.87 -21.65 3.38
CA VAL A 139 -5.08 -22.85 3.13
C VAL A 139 -5.99 -24.00 2.72
N ASP A 140 -7.11 -24.21 3.42
CA ASP A 140 -8.06 -25.26 3.08
C ASP A 140 -8.75 -25.02 1.73
N ALA A 141 -9.13 -23.78 1.42
CA ALA A 141 -9.70 -23.42 0.13
C ALA A 141 -8.72 -23.63 -1.04
N ILE A 142 -7.44 -23.25 -0.84
CA ILE A 142 -6.38 -23.49 -1.84
C ILE A 142 -6.19 -24.99 -2.05
N ARG A 143 -6.10 -25.78 -0.99
CA ARG A 143 -5.91 -27.23 -1.05
C ARG A 143 -7.02 -27.93 -1.81
N GLN A 144 -8.26 -27.53 -1.57
CA GLN A 144 -9.43 -28.06 -2.27
C GLN A 144 -9.43 -27.70 -3.75
N ARG A 145 -9.07 -26.45 -4.08
CA ARG A 145 -9.08 -25.95 -5.46
C ARG A 145 -7.93 -26.51 -6.30
N VAL A 146 -6.75 -26.59 -5.74
CA VAL A 146 -5.53 -27.02 -6.46
C VAL A 146 -5.48 -28.55 -6.61
N GLY A 147 -5.91 -29.31 -5.58
CA GLY A 147 -5.85 -30.76 -5.59
C GLY A 147 -4.42 -31.26 -5.79
N LYS A 148 -4.19 -32.00 -6.89
CA LYS A 148 -2.87 -32.56 -7.25
C LYS A 148 -2.12 -31.75 -8.31
N GLU A 149 -2.67 -30.63 -8.74
CA GLU A 149 -2.09 -29.78 -9.81
C GLU A 149 -0.91 -28.96 -9.26
N ARG A 150 -0.06 -28.47 -10.18
CA ARG A 150 1.05 -27.59 -9.86
C ARG A 150 0.63 -26.13 -9.89
N VAL A 151 1.24 -25.32 -9.04
CA VAL A 151 1.04 -23.87 -8.93
C VAL A 151 2.35 -23.16 -9.24
N LEU A 152 2.32 -22.13 -10.07
CA LEU A 152 3.41 -21.22 -10.33
C LEU A 152 3.18 -19.93 -9.58
N CYS A 153 4.23 -19.34 -9.01
CA CYS A 153 4.18 -18.03 -8.36
C CYS A 153 5.38 -17.18 -8.76
N ALA A 154 5.14 -15.97 -9.25
CA ALA A 154 6.20 -14.99 -9.47
C ALA A 154 6.51 -14.27 -8.16
N LEU A 155 7.73 -14.40 -7.65
CA LEU A 155 8.20 -13.68 -6.48
C LEU A 155 8.85 -12.35 -6.90
N SER A 156 8.30 -11.23 -6.42
CA SER A 156 8.89 -9.90 -6.61
C SER A 156 9.74 -9.44 -5.41
N GLY A 157 9.76 -10.23 -4.33
CA GLY A 157 10.32 -9.83 -3.04
C GLY A 157 9.44 -8.85 -2.24
N GLY A 158 8.27 -8.44 -2.78
CA GLY A 158 7.27 -7.66 -2.06
C GLY A 158 6.45 -8.52 -1.10
N VAL A 159 5.85 -7.89 -0.08
CA VAL A 159 5.06 -8.60 0.94
C VAL A 159 3.90 -9.39 0.34
N ASP A 160 3.25 -8.87 -0.72
CA ASP A 160 2.07 -9.50 -1.31
C ASP A 160 2.42 -10.84 -1.99
N SER A 161 3.45 -10.83 -2.85
CA SER A 161 3.93 -12.06 -3.50
C SER A 161 4.51 -13.03 -2.49
N ALA A 162 5.18 -12.53 -1.45
CA ALA A 162 5.75 -13.35 -0.39
C ALA A 162 4.66 -14.04 0.45
N THR A 163 3.63 -13.30 0.85
CA THR A 163 2.50 -13.84 1.62
C THR A 163 1.70 -14.85 0.78
N THR A 164 1.48 -14.53 -0.50
CA THR A 164 0.84 -15.45 -1.46
C THR A 164 1.61 -16.77 -1.56
N ALA A 165 2.92 -16.70 -1.78
CA ALA A 165 3.75 -17.90 -1.90
C ALA A 165 3.75 -18.71 -0.58
N ALA A 166 3.84 -18.06 0.57
CA ALA A 166 3.80 -18.74 1.87
C ALA A 166 2.45 -19.43 2.14
N LEU A 167 1.32 -18.78 1.81
CA LEU A 167 -0.03 -19.39 1.90
C LEU A 167 -0.17 -20.61 1.00
N VAL A 168 0.23 -20.48 -0.26
CA VAL A 168 0.14 -21.57 -1.23
C VAL A 168 1.07 -22.72 -0.83
N HIS A 169 2.30 -22.42 -0.41
CA HIS A 169 3.24 -23.44 0.06
C HIS A 169 2.67 -24.19 1.28
N ARG A 170 2.10 -23.49 2.24
CA ARG A 170 1.46 -24.12 3.42
C ARG A 170 0.26 -25.01 3.02
N ALA A 171 -0.40 -24.70 1.93
CA ALA A 171 -1.53 -25.48 1.43
C ALA A 171 -1.11 -26.74 0.66
N VAL A 172 -0.16 -26.61 -0.27
CA VAL A 172 0.14 -27.63 -1.29
C VAL A 172 1.62 -28.07 -1.33
N GLY A 173 2.49 -27.51 -0.48
CA GLY A 173 3.88 -27.91 -0.35
C GLY A 173 4.65 -27.85 -1.70
N ASP A 174 5.28 -28.95 -2.07
CA ASP A 174 6.16 -29.09 -3.25
C ASP A 174 5.45 -28.90 -4.60
N GLN A 175 4.11 -28.84 -4.62
CA GLN A 175 3.35 -28.52 -5.83
C GLN A 175 3.53 -27.05 -6.25
N LEU A 176 3.93 -26.18 -5.31
CA LEU A 176 4.28 -24.79 -5.59
C LEU A 176 5.69 -24.70 -6.17
N VAL A 177 5.83 -24.00 -7.28
CA VAL A 177 7.11 -23.55 -7.83
C VAL A 177 7.11 -22.03 -7.87
N CYS A 178 8.11 -21.43 -7.26
CA CYS A 178 8.31 -19.98 -7.30
C CYS A 178 9.44 -19.63 -8.26
N ILE A 179 9.24 -18.58 -9.06
CA ILE A 179 10.30 -17.98 -9.89
C ILE A 179 10.61 -16.60 -9.33
N PHE A 180 11.86 -16.37 -8.97
CA PHE A 180 12.37 -15.06 -8.56
C PHE A 180 13.42 -14.59 -9.58
N VAL A 181 13.07 -13.51 -10.29
CA VAL A 181 13.96 -12.88 -11.28
C VAL A 181 14.70 -11.73 -10.64
N ASN A 182 16.02 -11.86 -10.54
CA ASN A 182 16.90 -10.75 -10.20
C ASN A 182 17.19 -9.94 -11.48
N HIS A 183 16.47 -8.82 -11.63
CA HIS A 183 16.68 -7.90 -12.76
C HIS A 183 17.87 -6.94 -12.57
N GLY A 184 18.60 -7.07 -11.46
CA GLY A 184 19.78 -6.26 -11.21
C GLY A 184 19.51 -4.88 -10.56
N PHE A 185 18.25 -4.43 -10.42
CA PHE A 185 17.90 -3.13 -9.85
C PHE A 185 17.34 -3.22 -8.44
N LEU A 186 17.57 -4.33 -7.76
CA LEU A 186 17.22 -4.52 -6.37
C LEU A 186 18.17 -3.76 -5.44
N ARG A 187 17.71 -3.48 -4.21
CA ARG A 187 18.54 -2.90 -3.16
C ARG A 187 19.69 -3.83 -2.77
N LYS A 188 20.69 -3.28 -2.12
CA LYS A 188 21.86 -4.04 -1.64
C LYS A 188 21.44 -5.24 -0.76
N GLY A 189 21.90 -6.43 -1.10
CA GLY A 189 21.64 -7.67 -0.37
C GLY A 189 20.18 -8.14 -0.39
N GLU A 190 19.34 -7.61 -1.27
CA GLU A 190 17.92 -7.93 -1.29
C GLU A 190 17.65 -9.28 -1.98
N ALA A 191 18.34 -9.56 -3.09
CA ALA A 191 18.19 -10.84 -3.79
C ALA A 191 18.57 -12.01 -2.88
N GLU A 192 19.70 -11.88 -2.18
CA GLU A 192 20.20 -12.87 -1.23
C GLU A 192 19.23 -13.12 -0.09
N ARG A 193 18.63 -12.06 0.47
CA ARG A 193 17.61 -12.19 1.52
C ARG A 193 16.36 -12.91 1.04
N VAL A 194 15.87 -12.61 -0.16
CA VAL A 194 14.70 -13.30 -0.73
C VAL A 194 15.02 -14.78 -0.91
N VAL A 195 16.16 -15.11 -1.53
CA VAL A 195 16.58 -16.51 -1.75
C VAL A 195 16.71 -17.25 -0.43
N HIS A 196 17.38 -16.66 0.58
CA HIS A 196 17.53 -17.25 1.90
C HIS A 196 16.17 -17.52 2.56
N THR A 197 15.27 -16.55 2.57
CA THR A 197 13.95 -16.70 3.18
C THR A 197 13.15 -17.83 2.53
N PHE A 198 13.07 -17.87 1.22
CA PHE A 198 12.20 -18.82 0.54
C PHE A 198 12.81 -20.22 0.43
N ARG A 199 14.11 -20.34 0.20
CA ARG A 199 14.76 -21.66 0.14
C ARG A 199 15.04 -22.27 1.50
N GLU A 200 15.62 -21.49 2.43
CA GLU A 200 16.17 -22.02 3.67
C GLU A 200 15.18 -21.96 4.81
N LEU A 201 14.45 -20.85 4.97
CA LEU A 201 13.50 -20.73 6.08
C LEU A 201 12.14 -21.37 5.76
N LEU A 202 11.62 -21.19 4.54
CA LEU A 202 10.30 -21.70 4.15
C LEU A 202 10.35 -23.00 3.33
N SER A 203 11.54 -23.45 2.92
CA SER A 203 11.73 -24.66 2.09
C SER A 203 10.88 -24.69 0.80
N VAL A 204 10.65 -23.52 0.20
CA VAL A 204 9.89 -23.39 -1.04
C VAL A 204 10.75 -23.81 -2.23
N ASN A 205 10.17 -24.51 -3.20
CA ASN A 205 10.82 -24.80 -4.47
C ASN A 205 11.00 -23.51 -5.28
N LEU A 206 12.17 -22.88 -5.14
CA LEU A 206 12.50 -21.57 -5.71
C LEU A 206 13.50 -21.69 -6.85
N ILE A 207 13.10 -21.25 -8.03
CA ILE A 207 13.97 -21.01 -9.18
C ILE A 207 14.45 -19.56 -9.11
N TYR A 208 15.74 -19.38 -8.89
CA TYR A 208 16.39 -18.07 -8.92
C TYR A 208 17.04 -17.85 -10.28
N VAL A 209 16.66 -16.76 -10.93
CA VAL A 209 17.17 -16.35 -12.24
C VAL A 209 17.91 -15.03 -12.11
N ASP A 210 19.23 -15.05 -12.29
CA ASP A 210 19.99 -13.81 -12.41
C ASP A 210 20.00 -13.34 -13.87
N ALA A 211 19.17 -12.36 -14.15
CA ALA A 211 19.05 -11.71 -15.45
C ALA A 211 19.64 -10.28 -15.46
N SER A 212 20.40 -9.90 -14.43
CA SER A 212 20.88 -8.52 -14.19
C SER A 212 21.56 -7.89 -15.40
N GLN A 213 22.47 -8.62 -16.06
CA GLN A 213 23.18 -8.14 -17.25
C GLN A 213 22.25 -8.00 -18.46
N ARG A 214 21.24 -8.86 -18.57
CA ARG A 214 20.25 -8.83 -19.65
C ARG A 214 19.40 -7.55 -19.54
N PHE A 215 18.89 -7.22 -18.36
CA PHE A 215 18.14 -5.99 -18.11
C PHE A 215 19.00 -4.74 -18.30
N LEU A 216 20.23 -4.73 -17.78
CA LEU A 216 21.12 -3.59 -17.93
C LEU A 216 21.45 -3.31 -19.42
N LYS A 217 21.66 -4.36 -20.21
CA LYS A 217 21.88 -4.24 -21.66
C LYS A 217 20.67 -3.64 -22.38
N ARG A 218 19.44 -4.02 -21.97
CA ARG A 218 18.19 -3.49 -22.56
C ARG A 218 17.95 -2.02 -22.23
N LEU A 219 18.46 -1.53 -21.10
CA LEU A 219 18.34 -0.13 -20.69
C LEU A 219 19.44 0.79 -21.21
N ARG A 220 20.42 0.28 -21.96
CA ARG A 220 21.49 1.11 -22.51
C ARG A 220 20.93 2.22 -23.39
N GLY A 221 21.27 3.50 -23.06
CA GLY A 221 20.79 4.69 -23.75
C GLY A 221 19.33 5.09 -23.44
N VAL A 222 18.60 4.34 -22.62
CA VAL A 222 17.23 4.68 -22.22
C VAL A 222 17.27 5.64 -21.05
N THR A 223 16.71 6.84 -21.24
CA THR A 223 16.69 7.89 -20.23
C THR A 223 15.27 8.33 -19.83
N ASP A 224 14.29 8.06 -20.67
CA ASP A 224 12.88 8.38 -20.41
C ASP A 224 12.30 7.41 -19.35
N PRO A 225 11.61 7.92 -18.29
CA PRO A 225 11.09 7.12 -17.21
C PRO A 225 10.07 6.07 -17.64
N GLU A 226 9.15 6.44 -18.53
CA GLU A 226 8.10 5.52 -18.99
C GLU A 226 8.68 4.44 -19.90
N GLU A 227 9.65 4.79 -20.72
CA GLU A 227 10.36 3.79 -21.55
C GLU A 227 11.19 2.83 -20.68
N LYS A 228 11.83 3.31 -19.59
CA LYS A 228 12.48 2.43 -18.60
C LYS A 228 11.51 1.42 -18.02
N ARG A 229 10.34 1.88 -17.55
CA ARG A 229 9.28 1.03 -16.98
C ARG A 229 8.81 -0.03 -17.98
N LYS A 230 8.57 0.39 -19.20
CA LYS A 230 8.11 -0.48 -20.29
C LYS A 230 9.15 -1.56 -20.63
N VAL A 231 10.39 -1.16 -20.87
CA VAL A 231 11.48 -2.08 -21.20
C VAL A 231 11.71 -3.10 -20.09
N ILE A 232 11.71 -2.66 -18.83
CA ILE A 232 11.87 -3.56 -17.66
C ILE A 232 10.69 -4.52 -17.57
N GLY A 233 9.46 -4.02 -17.70
CA GLY A 233 8.25 -4.84 -17.64
C GLY A 233 8.20 -5.91 -18.73
N GLU A 234 8.48 -5.54 -20.00
CA GLU A 234 8.55 -6.47 -21.12
C GLU A 234 9.61 -7.56 -20.92
N GLU A 235 10.78 -7.16 -20.46
CA GLU A 235 11.89 -8.10 -20.26
C GLU A 235 11.63 -9.04 -19.10
N PHE A 236 10.99 -8.55 -18.03
CA PHE A 236 10.58 -9.37 -16.89
C PHE A 236 9.61 -10.48 -17.35
N VAL A 237 8.59 -10.12 -18.14
CA VAL A 237 7.64 -11.09 -18.69
C VAL A 237 8.36 -12.14 -19.53
N ARG A 238 9.27 -11.75 -20.42
CA ARG A 238 10.04 -12.68 -21.27
C ARG A 238 10.89 -13.68 -20.46
N VAL A 239 11.62 -13.18 -19.46
CA VAL A 239 12.43 -14.05 -18.59
C VAL A 239 11.53 -15.02 -17.82
N PHE A 240 10.42 -14.52 -17.29
CA PHE A 240 9.46 -15.36 -16.56
C PHE A 240 8.85 -16.45 -17.46
N GLU A 241 8.47 -16.11 -18.68
CA GLU A 241 7.93 -17.04 -19.67
C GLU A 241 8.94 -18.13 -20.07
N GLU A 242 10.20 -17.74 -20.32
CA GLU A 242 11.27 -18.66 -20.66
C GLU A 242 11.43 -19.73 -19.58
N GLU A 243 11.44 -19.34 -18.31
CA GLU A 243 11.55 -20.26 -17.17
C GLU A 243 10.28 -21.09 -16.98
N ALA A 244 9.11 -20.47 -17.09
CA ALA A 244 7.83 -21.17 -16.93
C ALA A 244 7.64 -22.28 -17.97
N ARG A 245 8.08 -22.07 -19.23
CA ARG A 245 8.01 -23.08 -20.30
C ARG A 245 8.85 -24.33 -20.01
N GLN A 246 9.98 -24.17 -19.32
CA GLN A 246 10.86 -25.30 -18.95
C GLN A 246 10.20 -26.21 -17.89
N LEU A 247 9.22 -25.67 -17.12
CA LEU A 247 8.54 -26.42 -16.06
C LEU A 247 7.45 -27.38 -16.56
N GLY A 248 7.14 -27.35 -17.87
CA GLY A 248 6.06 -28.14 -18.46
C GLY A 248 4.66 -27.63 -18.05
N ARG A 249 3.69 -28.55 -18.03
CA ARG A 249 2.30 -28.15 -17.75
C ARG A 249 2.10 -27.73 -16.30
N ILE A 250 1.72 -26.47 -16.12
CA ILE A 250 1.27 -25.91 -14.83
C ILE A 250 -0.14 -25.33 -15.06
N ARG A 251 -1.05 -25.62 -14.14
CA ARG A 251 -2.44 -25.17 -14.27
C ARG A 251 -2.74 -23.84 -13.61
N PHE A 252 -2.14 -23.59 -12.45
CA PHE A 252 -2.45 -22.41 -11.65
C PHE A 252 -1.31 -21.41 -11.62
N LEU A 253 -1.66 -20.11 -11.71
CA LEU A 253 -0.76 -18.99 -11.45
C LEU A 253 -1.23 -18.26 -10.20
N ALA A 254 -0.42 -18.28 -9.15
CA ALA A 254 -0.70 -17.55 -7.91
C ALA A 254 -0.26 -16.08 -8.04
N GLN A 255 -1.17 -15.16 -7.71
CA GLN A 255 -0.97 -13.72 -7.73
C GLN A 255 -1.34 -13.07 -6.42
N GLY A 256 -0.55 -12.08 -6.01
CA GLY A 256 -0.78 -11.27 -4.80
C GLY A 256 -1.69 -10.08 -5.04
N THR A 257 -2.81 -10.27 -5.76
CA THR A 257 -3.83 -9.24 -5.98
C THR A 257 -4.50 -8.87 -4.67
N LEU A 258 -4.61 -7.59 -4.35
CA LEU A 258 -5.27 -7.07 -3.16
C LEU A 258 -6.64 -6.48 -3.48
N TYR A 259 -7.45 -6.23 -2.44
CA TYR A 259 -8.79 -5.67 -2.63
C TYR A 259 -8.80 -4.28 -3.29
N PRO A 260 -7.92 -3.30 -2.96
CA PRO A 260 -7.80 -2.06 -3.71
C PRO A 260 -7.53 -2.28 -5.20
N ASP A 261 -6.74 -3.28 -5.55
CA ASP A 261 -6.48 -3.65 -6.95
C ASP A 261 -7.75 -4.08 -7.70
N VAL A 262 -8.64 -4.79 -7.01
CA VAL A 262 -9.92 -5.24 -7.58
C VAL A 262 -10.85 -4.04 -7.83
N ILE A 263 -10.95 -3.11 -6.88
CA ILE A 263 -11.78 -1.90 -7.00
C ILE A 263 -11.34 -1.04 -8.17
N GLU A 264 -10.03 -0.76 -8.27
CA GLU A 264 -9.48 0.06 -9.34
C GLU A 264 -9.64 -0.59 -10.72
N SER A 265 -9.53 -1.93 -10.84
CA SER A 265 -9.70 -2.62 -12.12
C SER A 265 -11.15 -2.65 -12.63
N GLY A 266 -12.14 -2.35 -11.80
CA GLY A 266 -13.55 -2.22 -12.17
C GLY A 266 -13.88 -0.99 -13.03
N THR A 267 -12.99 -0.02 -13.15
CA THR A 267 -13.16 1.15 -14.02
C THR A 267 -12.60 0.87 -15.42
N ARG A 268 -13.37 1.22 -16.50
CA ARG A 268 -12.98 0.95 -17.90
C ARG A 268 -11.61 1.53 -18.31
N HIS A 269 -11.07 2.51 -17.59
CA HIS A 269 -9.74 3.12 -17.82
C HIS A 269 -8.61 2.35 -17.12
N ALA A 270 -8.86 1.77 -15.96
CA ALA A 270 -7.87 1.03 -15.20
C ALA A 270 -7.52 -0.34 -15.78
N ALA A 271 -8.44 -0.97 -16.52
CA ALA A 271 -8.17 -2.22 -17.23
C ALA A 271 -7.02 -2.10 -18.26
N ARG A 272 -6.75 -0.89 -18.76
CA ARG A 272 -5.68 -0.62 -19.73
C ARG A 272 -4.32 -0.33 -19.06
N ILE A 273 -4.31 0.15 -17.81
CA ILE A 273 -3.09 0.48 -17.05
C ILE A 273 -2.55 -0.76 -16.34
N LYS A 274 -3.40 -1.71 -15.94
CA LYS A 274 -3.03 -2.92 -15.17
C LYS A 274 -2.46 -4.08 -15.97
N THR A 275 -2.45 -4.03 -17.31
CA THR A 275 -1.68 -4.98 -18.13
C THR A 275 -0.17 -4.94 -17.83
N HIS A 276 0.32 -3.91 -17.14
CA HIS A 276 1.73 -3.76 -16.81
C HIS A 276 2.11 -4.15 -15.37
N HIS A 277 1.15 -4.29 -14.45
CA HIS A 277 1.39 -4.67 -13.05
C HIS A 277 1.04 -6.13 -12.71
N ASN A 278 0.15 -6.72 -13.47
CA ASN A 278 -0.13 -8.15 -13.43
C ASN A 278 0.57 -8.80 -14.63
N VAL A 279 0.98 -10.03 -14.50
CA VAL A 279 1.59 -10.89 -15.55
C VAL A 279 0.62 -11.04 -16.76
N GLY A 280 0.01 -9.96 -17.20
CA GLY A 280 -0.97 -9.84 -18.29
C GLY A 280 -0.34 -9.85 -19.69
N GLY A 281 0.97 -10.09 -19.76
CA GLY A 281 1.70 -10.33 -21.02
C GLY A 281 2.04 -11.79 -21.28
N LEU A 282 1.52 -12.73 -20.47
CA LEU A 282 1.75 -14.16 -20.73
C LEU A 282 1.13 -14.56 -22.07
N PRO A 283 1.81 -15.40 -22.86
CA PRO A 283 1.32 -15.85 -24.15
C PRO A 283 -0.06 -16.50 -24.05
N ALA A 284 -0.90 -16.31 -25.06
CA ALA A 284 -2.23 -16.89 -25.14
C ALA A 284 -2.24 -18.43 -25.13
N ASP A 285 -1.08 -19.05 -25.37
CA ASP A 285 -0.86 -20.49 -25.31
C ASP A 285 -0.62 -21.02 -23.88
N MET A 286 -0.25 -20.14 -22.93
CA MET A 286 -0.17 -20.47 -21.50
C MET A 286 -1.50 -20.18 -20.81
N GLN A 287 -2.41 -21.15 -20.79
CA GLN A 287 -3.70 -21.06 -20.13
C GLN A 287 -3.55 -21.38 -18.63
N PHE A 288 -3.31 -20.34 -17.81
CA PHE A 288 -3.33 -20.47 -16.35
C PHE A 288 -4.72 -20.11 -15.77
N GLU A 289 -5.11 -20.84 -14.75
CA GLU A 289 -6.17 -20.41 -13.85
C GLU A 289 -5.54 -19.55 -12.72
N LEU A 290 -6.09 -18.34 -12.50
CA LEU A 290 -5.59 -17.46 -11.45
C LEU A 290 -5.98 -17.97 -10.06
N LEU A 291 -5.00 -17.93 -9.15
CA LEU A 291 -5.16 -18.20 -7.73
C LEU A 291 -4.77 -16.93 -6.95
N GLU A 292 -5.76 -16.21 -6.44
CA GLU A 292 -5.61 -14.90 -5.80
C GLU A 292 -6.02 -14.95 -4.32
N PRO A 293 -5.19 -15.52 -3.44
CA PRO A 293 -5.58 -15.78 -2.05
C PRO A 293 -5.76 -14.51 -1.22
N LEU A 294 -5.18 -13.37 -1.63
CA LEU A 294 -5.22 -12.10 -0.90
C LEU A 294 -6.28 -11.12 -1.43
N ARG A 295 -7.12 -11.54 -2.40
CA ARG A 295 -8.02 -10.69 -3.18
C ARG A 295 -8.99 -9.83 -2.35
N TYR A 296 -9.28 -10.22 -1.14
CA TYR A 296 -10.21 -9.52 -0.26
C TYR A 296 -9.53 -8.82 0.92
N LEU A 297 -8.21 -8.76 0.94
CA LEU A 297 -7.44 -8.13 2.00
C LEU A 297 -6.94 -6.74 1.59
N PHE A 298 -6.84 -5.87 2.59
CA PHE A 298 -6.09 -4.63 2.51
C PHE A 298 -4.61 -4.87 2.87
N LYS A 299 -3.76 -3.88 2.61
CA LYS A 299 -2.31 -3.99 2.75
C LYS A 299 -1.85 -4.24 4.19
N ASP A 300 -2.51 -3.64 5.15
CA ASP A 300 -2.27 -3.81 6.59
C ASP A 300 -2.63 -5.24 7.03
N GLU A 301 -3.78 -5.76 6.61
CA GLU A 301 -4.18 -7.14 6.88
C GLU A 301 -3.20 -8.16 6.26
N VAL A 302 -2.70 -7.89 5.04
CA VAL A 302 -1.67 -8.75 4.41
C VAL A 302 -0.40 -8.80 5.24
N ARG A 303 0.01 -7.70 5.88
CA ARG A 303 1.19 -7.67 6.76
C ARG A 303 0.97 -8.52 8.02
N GLU A 304 -0.21 -8.44 8.62
CA GLU A 304 -0.57 -9.28 9.78
C GLU A 304 -0.60 -10.77 9.40
N VAL A 305 -1.15 -11.10 8.23
CA VAL A 305 -1.15 -12.47 7.69
C VAL A 305 0.27 -12.94 7.39
N ALA A 306 1.15 -12.06 6.90
CA ALA A 306 2.56 -12.37 6.66
C ALA A 306 3.30 -12.74 7.97
N GLU A 307 3.06 -11.99 9.04
CA GLU A 307 3.61 -12.29 10.37
C GLU A 307 3.07 -13.62 10.93
N GLU A 308 1.75 -13.89 10.79
CA GLU A 308 1.14 -15.16 11.21
C GLU A 308 1.70 -16.37 10.45
N LEU A 309 2.12 -16.17 9.20
CA LEU A 309 2.80 -17.18 8.38
C LEU A 309 4.28 -17.37 8.73
N GLY A 310 4.82 -16.53 9.62
CA GLY A 310 6.22 -16.59 10.03
C GLY A 310 7.20 -15.92 9.07
N LEU A 311 6.71 -15.06 8.17
CA LEU A 311 7.60 -14.26 7.33
C LEU A 311 8.39 -13.26 8.18
N PRO A 312 9.70 -13.07 7.90
CA PRO A 312 10.53 -12.13 8.65
C PRO A 312 9.97 -10.69 8.56
N PRO A 313 10.16 -9.88 9.63
CA PRO A 313 9.72 -8.48 9.63
C PRO A 313 10.25 -7.66 8.44
N GLU A 314 11.44 -7.97 7.94
CA GLU A 314 12.08 -7.33 6.79
C GLU A 314 11.30 -7.54 5.49
N ILE A 315 10.48 -8.60 5.41
CA ILE A 315 9.58 -8.89 4.29
C ILE A 315 8.18 -8.36 4.61
N ALA A 316 7.62 -8.70 5.77
CA ALA A 316 6.26 -8.32 6.16
C ALA A 316 6.07 -6.78 6.20
N TRP A 317 7.08 -6.06 6.70
CA TRP A 317 7.06 -4.60 6.87
C TRP A 317 7.95 -3.87 5.86
N ARG A 318 8.31 -4.52 4.76
CA ARG A 318 9.09 -3.88 3.72
C ARG A 318 8.36 -2.62 3.20
N HIS A 319 9.11 -1.52 3.09
CA HIS A 319 8.61 -0.32 2.43
C HIS A 319 8.20 -0.63 0.99
N PRO A 320 7.19 0.06 0.44
CA PRO A 320 6.88 -0.04 -0.98
C PRO A 320 8.14 0.13 -1.82
N PHE A 321 8.28 -0.72 -2.84
CA PHE A 321 9.40 -0.69 -3.75
C PHE A 321 8.88 -0.94 -5.16
N PRO A 322 9.19 -0.05 -6.11
CA PRO A 322 8.62 -0.12 -7.45
C PRO A 322 9.14 -1.32 -8.22
N GLY A 323 8.34 -1.85 -9.14
CA GLY A 323 8.73 -2.99 -9.99
C GLY A 323 10.04 -2.76 -10.75
N PRO A 324 10.29 -1.57 -11.36
CA PRO A 324 11.58 -1.26 -12.00
C PRO A 324 12.76 -1.09 -11.03
N GLY A 325 12.52 -1.14 -9.72
CA GLY A 325 13.55 -1.04 -8.69
C GLY A 325 14.32 0.27 -8.71
N LEU A 326 15.62 0.21 -8.48
CA LEU A 326 16.50 1.38 -8.46
C LEU A 326 16.67 2.05 -9.83
N ALA A 327 16.25 1.41 -10.93
CA ALA A 327 16.38 2.00 -12.26
C ALA A 327 15.64 3.32 -12.42
N ILE A 328 14.48 3.48 -11.76
CA ILE A 328 13.70 4.73 -11.74
C ILE A 328 14.09 5.68 -10.60
N ARG A 329 15.16 5.37 -9.88
CA ARG A 329 15.80 6.24 -8.89
C ARG A 329 17.18 6.72 -9.36
N ILE A 330 17.53 6.42 -10.60
CA ILE A 330 18.69 6.97 -11.33
C ILE A 330 18.12 7.85 -12.44
N LEU A 331 18.14 9.16 -12.27
CA LEU A 331 17.66 10.08 -13.28
C LEU A 331 18.61 10.06 -14.49
N GLY A 332 18.04 9.82 -15.67
CA GLY A 332 18.79 9.61 -16.90
C GLY A 332 19.22 8.16 -17.11
N GLU A 333 20.33 7.91 -17.82
CA GLU A 333 20.78 6.57 -18.18
C GLU A 333 21.19 5.73 -16.97
N VAL A 334 20.75 4.48 -16.94
CA VAL A 334 21.12 3.48 -15.92
C VAL A 334 22.40 2.76 -16.36
N THR A 335 23.48 2.99 -15.63
CA THR A 335 24.76 2.29 -15.81
C THR A 335 25.12 1.49 -14.56
N GLU A 336 25.96 0.48 -14.69
CA GLU A 336 26.42 -0.33 -13.55
C GLU A 336 27.13 0.53 -12.49
N GLU A 337 27.94 1.50 -12.90
CA GLU A 337 28.59 2.46 -12.00
C GLU A 337 27.55 3.25 -11.19
N ARG A 338 26.61 3.88 -11.87
CA ARG A 338 25.55 4.69 -11.22
C ARG A 338 24.68 3.87 -10.31
N LEU A 339 24.36 2.64 -10.72
CA LEU A 339 23.56 1.72 -9.92
C LEU A 339 24.27 1.31 -8.64
N ASN A 340 25.59 1.06 -8.69
CA ASN A 340 26.38 0.74 -7.52
C ASN A 340 26.49 1.92 -6.55
N LEU A 341 26.70 3.13 -7.07
CA LEU A 341 26.68 4.35 -6.24
C LEU A 341 25.35 4.53 -5.51
N LEU A 342 24.23 4.37 -6.25
CA LEU A 342 22.90 4.50 -5.66
C LEU A 342 22.63 3.41 -4.63
N ARG A 343 23.02 2.15 -4.87
CA ARG A 343 22.84 1.05 -3.90
C ARG A 343 23.51 1.32 -2.58
N GLU A 344 24.75 1.82 -2.61
CA GLU A 344 25.47 2.15 -1.39
C GLU A 344 24.81 3.33 -0.66
N ALA A 345 24.45 4.39 -1.37
CA ALA A 345 23.74 5.53 -0.78
C ALA A 345 22.37 5.14 -0.19
N ASP A 346 21.58 4.36 -0.91
CA ASP A 346 20.27 3.87 -0.45
C ASP A 346 20.40 2.95 0.78
N ALA A 347 21.44 2.12 0.83
CA ALA A 347 21.71 1.25 1.98
C ALA A 347 22.03 2.08 3.24
N ILE A 348 22.77 3.18 3.11
CA ILE A 348 23.07 4.10 4.21
C ILE A 348 21.80 4.79 4.70
N VAL A 349 20.94 5.30 3.78
CA VAL A 349 19.65 5.91 4.15
C VAL A 349 18.82 4.92 4.95
N MET A 350 18.68 3.69 4.48
CA MET A 350 17.88 2.66 5.13
C MET A 350 18.44 2.24 6.49
N ASP A 351 19.76 2.18 6.63
CA ASP A 351 20.45 1.87 7.88
C ASP A 351 20.19 2.96 8.94
N GLU A 352 20.38 4.24 8.58
CA GLU A 352 20.15 5.35 9.51
C GLU A 352 18.68 5.49 9.92
N ILE A 353 17.72 5.26 9.02
CA ILE A 353 16.29 5.25 9.34
C ILE A 353 15.95 4.12 10.32
N ARG A 354 16.56 2.92 10.16
CA ARG A 354 16.38 1.81 11.10
C ARG A 354 17.01 2.09 12.46
N ARG A 355 18.24 2.57 12.49
CA ARG A 355 18.96 2.92 13.73
C ARG A 355 18.24 4.00 14.54
N ALA A 356 17.57 4.92 13.86
CA ALA A 356 16.75 5.95 14.50
C ALA A 356 15.38 5.44 14.98
N GLY A 357 15.01 4.18 14.73
CA GLY A 357 13.69 3.63 15.09
C GLY A 357 12.54 4.18 14.25
N LEU A 358 12.83 4.82 13.12
CA LEU A 358 11.85 5.51 12.29
C LEU A 358 11.27 4.64 11.17
N TYR A 359 11.79 3.44 10.96
CA TYR A 359 11.45 2.59 9.82
C TYR A 359 9.95 2.31 9.70
N ARG A 360 9.24 2.05 10.80
CA ARG A 360 7.79 1.82 10.81
C ARG A 360 6.95 3.11 10.89
N GLN A 361 7.59 4.26 11.13
CA GLN A 361 6.91 5.56 11.23
C GLN A 361 6.81 6.29 9.90
N VAL A 362 7.63 5.90 8.92
CA VAL A 362 7.63 6.47 7.58
C VAL A 362 7.07 5.46 6.59
N TRP A 363 6.35 5.95 5.58
CA TRP A 363 5.80 5.11 4.52
C TRP A 363 6.89 4.54 3.63
N GLN A 364 7.84 5.41 3.22
CA GLN A 364 8.91 5.06 2.32
C GLN A 364 10.13 5.96 2.53
N ALA A 365 11.32 5.38 2.47
CA ALA A 365 12.59 6.08 2.52
C ALA A 365 13.52 5.52 1.44
N PHE A 366 14.21 6.40 0.71
CA PHE A 366 15.14 6.01 -0.35
C PHE A 366 16.06 7.13 -0.80
N ALA A 367 17.11 6.75 -1.51
CA ALA A 367 18.00 7.67 -2.21
C ALA A 367 17.66 7.73 -3.70
N VAL A 368 17.93 8.87 -4.33
CA VAL A 368 17.81 9.12 -5.78
C VAL A 368 19.12 9.69 -6.30
N LEU A 369 19.70 9.09 -7.33
CA LEU A 369 20.91 9.58 -7.95
C LEU A 369 20.56 10.60 -9.04
N LEU A 370 20.97 11.85 -8.81
CA LEU A 370 20.74 12.94 -9.75
C LEU A 370 21.84 12.98 -10.83
N PRO A 371 21.50 13.40 -12.07
CA PRO A 371 22.48 13.55 -13.15
C PRO A 371 23.34 14.81 -13.00
N LEU A 372 23.41 15.36 -11.78
CA LEU A 372 24.14 16.55 -11.42
C LEU A 372 25.43 16.21 -10.73
N ARG A 373 26.52 16.82 -11.19
CA ARG A 373 27.80 16.80 -10.49
C ARG A 373 28.08 18.17 -9.86
N SER A 374 28.63 18.16 -8.67
CA SER A 374 28.99 19.36 -7.93
C SER A 374 30.43 19.30 -7.45
N THR A 375 31.04 20.47 -7.27
CA THR A 375 32.34 20.57 -6.65
C THR A 375 32.25 20.24 -5.17
N GLY A 376 33.18 19.41 -4.70
CA GLY A 376 33.40 19.09 -3.30
C GLY A 376 34.86 19.27 -2.91
N VAL A 377 35.12 19.14 -1.63
CA VAL A 377 36.49 19.10 -1.07
C VAL A 377 36.58 17.85 -0.19
N LYS A 378 37.47 16.93 -0.54
CA LYS A 378 37.76 15.73 0.27
C LYS A 378 39.24 15.73 0.62
N GLY A 379 39.52 15.93 1.92
CA GLY A 379 40.88 16.29 2.37
C GLY A 379 41.31 17.63 1.73
N ASP A 380 42.51 17.70 1.19
CA ASP A 380 43.07 18.92 0.54
C ASP A 380 42.82 18.98 -0.97
N ARG A 381 41.94 18.13 -1.52
CA ARG A 381 41.73 18.04 -2.97
C ARG A 381 40.28 18.44 -3.34
N ARG A 382 40.17 19.23 -4.41
CA ARG A 382 38.89 19.45 -5.07
C ARG A 382 38.44 18.17 -5.78
N THR A 383 37.21 17.82 -5.57
CA THR A 383 36.54 16.69 -6.24
C THR A 383 35.33 17.19 -7.03
N TYR A 384 34.91 16.42 -8.03
CA TYR A 384 33.73 16.71 -8.82
C TYR A 384 32.89 15.46 -8.89
N GLY A 385 31.85 15.36 -8.09
CA GLY A 385 31.06 14.15 -7.88
C GLY A 385 29.55 14.38 -7.94
N TYR A 386 28.81 13.28 -7.95
CA TYR A 386 27.36 13.27 -8.06
C TYR A 386 26.66 13.88 -6.83
N THR A 387 25.42 14.28 -7.05
CA THR A 387 24.47 14.68 -6.02
C THR A 387 23.42 13.59 -5.83
N VAL A 388 23.13 13.27 -4.57
CA VAL A 388 22.06 12.34 -4.18
C VAL A 388 20.94 13.12 -3.50
N ALA A 389 19.71 12.91 -3.92
CA ALA A 389 18.53 13.34 -3.18
C ALA A 389 18.06 12.22 -2.25
N VAL A 390 17.75 12.59 -1.01
CA VAL A 390 17.11 11.69 -0.04
C VAL A 390 15.63 12.03 0.02
N ARG A 391 14.78 11.04 -0.22
CA ARG A 391 13.32 11.15 -0.17
C ARG A 391 12.80 10.28 0.94
N VAL A 392 12.14 10.89 1.93
CA VAL A 392 11.45 10.18 3.02
C VAL A 392 10.07 10.79 3.16
N VAL A 393 9.04 9.96 3.10
CA VAL A 393 7.65 10.41 3.13
C VAL A 393 6.84 9.65 4.17
N THR A 394 5.84 10.34 4.72
CA THR A 394 4.74 9.78 5.48
C THR A 394 3.50 9.75 4.61
N SER A 395 2.74 8.67 4.69
CA SER A 395 1.48 8.47 3.96
C SER A 395 0.70 7.35 4.63
N GLU A 396 -0.58 7.25 4.37
CA GLU A 396 -1.43 6.13 4.80
C GLU A 396 -1.70 5.15 3.64
N ASP A 397 -1.98 5.68 2.47
CA ASP A 397 -2.42 4.89 1.29
C ASP A 397 -1.56 5.11 0.04
N GLY A 398 -0.60 6.03 0.09
CA GLY A 398 0.23 6.44 -1.06
C GLY A 398 -0.48 7.38 -2.04
N MET A 399 -1.76 7.71 -1.86
CA MET A 399 -2.48 8.67 -2.72
C MET A 399 -2.02 10.09 -2.43
N THR A 400 -1.93 10.44 -1.16
CA THR A 400 -1.33 11.67 -0.66
C THR A 400 -0.12 11.33 0.21
N ALA A 401 0.90 12.17 0.18
CA ALA A 401 2.08 12.00 1.03
C ALA A 401 2.67 13.35 1.43
N ASP A 402 3.19 13.41 2.64
CA ASP A 402 3.99 14.55 3.08
C ASP A 402 5.44 14.11 3.30
N TRP A 403 6.40 15.05 3.19
CA TRP A 403 7.78 14.75 3.51
C TRP A 403 7.95 14.53 5.02
N ALA A 404 8.72 13.54 5.41
CA ALA A 404 8.95 13.23 6.81
C ALA A 404 9.90 14.25 7.45
N ARG A 405 9.52 14.78 8.62
CA ARG A 405 10.37 15.69 9.40
C ARG A 405 11.33 14.84 10.23
N LEU A 406 12.42 14.44 9.61
CA LEU A 406 13.45 13.68 10.30
C LEU A 406 14.21 14.60 11.29
N PRO A 407 14.68 14.07 12.43
CA PRO A 407 15.59 14.80 13.30
C PRO A 407 16.86 15.24 12.55
N ASP A 408 17.33 16.47 12.80
CA ASP A 408 18.52 17.04 12.14
C ASP A 408 19.74 16.12 12.26
N THR A 409 19.91 15.47 13.42
CA THR A 409 20.99 14.52 13.66
C THR A 409 20.92 13.27 12.77
N VAL A 410 19.74 12.86 12.32
CA VAL A 410 19.57 11.75 11.37
C VAL A 410 19.96 12.22 9.98
N LEU A 411 19.49 13.40 9.55
CA LEU A 411 19.86 14.00 8.27
C LEU A 411 21.38 14.25 8.17
N GLU A 412 21.97 14.75 9.23
CA GLU A 412 23.44 14.95 9.33
C GLU A 412 24.20 13.64 9.16
N ARG A 413 23.81 12.57 9.88
CA ARG A 413 24.47 11.26 9.74
C ARG A 413 24.32 10.67 8.35
N ILE A 414 23.12 10.75 7.76
CA ILE A 414 22.87 10.30 6.37
C ILE A 414 23.81 11.02 5.41
N ALA A 415 23.87 12.36 5.48
CA ALA A 415 24.68 13.16 4.59
C ALA A 415 26.19 12.88 4.77
N ASN A 416 26.67 12.86 6.02
CA ASN A 416 28.05 12.61 6.34
C ASN A 416 28.51 11.22 5.89
N ARG A 417 27.71 10.19 6.17
CA ARG A 417 28.00 8.81 5.77
C ARG A 417 28.01 8.65 4.25
N ILE A 418 27.00 9.15 3.55
CA ILE A 418 26.97 9.06 2.08
C ILE A 418 28.21 9.75 1.46
N CYS A 419 28.53 10.96 1.90
CA CYS A 419 29.67 11.69 1.34
C CYS A 419 31.04 11.08 1.70
N SER A 420 31.16 10.37 2.84
CA SER A 420 32.41 9.76 3.27
C SER A 420 32.58 8.31 2.81
N GLU A 421 31.50 7.51 2.82
CA GLU A 421 31.56 6.09 2.54
C GLU A 421 31.33 5.76 1.05
N VAL A 422 30.58 6.62 0.29
CA VAL A 422 30.31 6.36 -1.12
C VAL A 422 31.23 7.21 -2.00
N PRO A 423 32.11 6.58 -2.80
CA PRO A 423 32.96 7.30 -3.74
C PRO A 423 32.11 8.15 -4.71
N ASP A 424 32.71 9.21 -5.24
CA ASP A 424 32.11 10.07 -6.27
C ASP A 424 30.76 10.73 -5.93
N ILE A 425 30.30 10.68 -4.68
CA ILE A 425 29.19 11.48 -4.19
C ILE A 425 29.74 12.63 -3.32
N ASN A 426 29.42 13.86 -3.69
CA ASN A 426 29.92 15.07 -3.01
C ASN A 426 28.81 15.85 -2.31
N ARG A 427 27.54 15.56 -2.59
CA ARG A 427 26.42 16.34 -2.07
C ARG A 427 25.20 15.49 -1.83
N VAL A 428 24.54 15.75 -0.70
CA VAL A 428 23.23 15.20 -0.36
C VAL A 428 22.24 16.35 -0.21
N VAL A 429 21.06 16.20 -0.79
CA VAL A 429 19.93 17.11 -0.63
C VAL A 429 18.74 16.34 -0.07
N TYR A 430 17.85 17.01 0.65
CA TYR A 430 16.63 16.41 1.19
C TYR A 430 15.42 16.96 0.44
N ASP A 431 14.56 16.08 -0.09
CA ASP A 431 13.36 16.48 -0.81
C ASP A 431 12.21 16.73 0.17
N ILE A 432 11.77 18.00 0.24
CA ILE A 432 10.73 18.50 1.14
C ILE A 432 9.39 18.75 0.43
N THR A 433 9.16 18.10 -0.71
CA THR A 433 7.96 18.33 -1.50
C THR A 433 6.87 17.33 -1.15
N SER A 434 5.64 17.79 -0.94
CA SER A 434 4.47 16.95 -0.68
C SER A 434 3.89 16.36 -1.97
N LYS A 435 3.09 15.29 -1.86
CA LYS A 435 2.25 14.75 -2.93
C LYS A 435 0.77 15.03 -2.62
N PRO A 436 0.03 15.77 -3.46
CA PRO A 436 0.52 16.58 -4.58
C PRO A 436 1.36 17.78 -4.13
N PRO A 437 2.09 18.52 -5.00
CA PRO A 437 2.12 18.39 -6.47
C PRO A 437 3.12 17.36 -6.99
N ALA A 438 4.13 16.96 -6.21
CA ALA A 438 5.08 15.93 -6.62
C ALA A 438 4.49 14.52 -6.50
N THR A 439 5.18 13.53 -7.05
CA THR A 439 4.96 12.10 -6.79
C THR A 439 5.85 11.62 -5.64
N ILE A 440 5.64 10.40 -5.15
CA ILE A 440 6.54 9.80 -4.15
C ILE A 440 7.87 9.43 -4.83
N GLU A 441 7.82 8.64 -5.89
CA GLU A 441 8.99 8.36 -6.73
C GLU A 441 9.32 9.58 -7.60
N TRP A 442 10.56 9.71 -8.03
CA TRP A 442 11.02 10.83 -8.86
C TRP A 442 10.85 10.56 -10.37
N GLU A 443 10.89 9.29 -10.78
CA GLU A 443 10.61 8.83 -12.15
C GLU A 443 9.50 7.78 -12.19
#